data_a46a9c8b57bf5de7b71df3bc7a751777
#
_entry.id   a46a9c8b57bf5de7b71df3bc7a751777
#
_cell.length_a   1.000
_cell.length_b   1.000
_cell.length_c   1.000
_cell.angle_alpha   90.00
_cell.angle_beta   90.00
_cell.angle_gamma   90.00
#
_symmetry.space_group_name_H-M   'P 1'
#
loop_
_entity.id
_entity.type
_entity.pdbx_description
1 polymer ?
#
loop_
_entity_poly.entity_id
_entity_poly.type
_entity_poly.pdbx_seq_one_letter_code
_entity_poly.pdbx_strand_id
1 'polypeptide(L)'
;MKTKNDAAPAGVMKGLILCADDFAVNASASAGIAKLAAMGRISATSVMALSPRWPQDVALLQSLRGRIDVGLHLDWTSDFALAAGHGLSLGAAMRKALLGGFDPSAARVIIERQLDAFETQWQAPPDYVDGHQHVQQFAGIRQALVQALSSRYGSGSGHRRKNRSDEGQDGLKPSMPYLRISRAPAGAADFKSRVIAAMGANALEKIAADAYFTGATALLGIYDFAGDQSRYGRLMQGWLRDAPAGSIIMCHPAQAAEPDDVIGVARAEEFAYLSGPDFSQALAHAGVQLVRGVALAGLRSQP
;
A
#
# COMPACT_ATOMS: atom_id res chain seq x y z
N MET A 1 53.76 -8.34 10.31
CA MET A 1 52.75 -7.85 9.34
C MET A 1 51.39 -8.07 9.94
N LYS A 2 50.74 -7.05 10.52
CA LYS A 2 49.38 -7.12 11.06
C LYS A 2 48.43 -6.67 9.95
N THR A 3 47.67 -7.61 9.42
CA THR A 3 46.54 -7.28 8.53
C THR A 3 45.44 -6.59 9.34
N LYS A 4 45.28 -5.30 9.14
CA LYS A 4 44.11 -4.57 9.61
C LYS A 4 42.88 -5.08 8.80
N ASN A 5 41.97 -5.79 9.46
CA ASN A 5 40.62 -6.00 8.99
C ASN A 5 39.87 -4.68 9.22
N ASP A 6 39.86 -3.80 8.24
CA ASP A 6 38.98 -2.65 8.20
C ASP A 6 37.57 -3.13 7.81
N ALA A 7 36.82 -3.69 8.77
CA ALA A 7 35.41 -3.81 8.66
C ALA A 7 34.84 -2.38 8.70
N ALA A 8 34.28 -1.91 7.60
CA ALA A 8 33.53 -0.65 7.56
C ALA A 8 32.48 -0.65 8.68
N PRO A 9 32.26 0.49 9.38
CA PRO A 9 31.22 0.57 10.38
C PRO A 9 29.89 0.18 9.74
N ALA A 10 29.12 -0.71 10.37
CA ALA A 10 27.80 -1.10 9.93
C ALA A 10 26.94 0.16 9.83
N GLY A 11 26.80 0.70 8.61
CA GLY A 11 25.96 1.86 8.34
C GLY A 11 24.52 1.54 8.73
N VAL A 12 23.81 2.52 9.29
CA VAL A 12 22.40 2.38 9.63
C VAL A 12 21.62 1.98 8.38
N MET A 13 21.01 0.79 8.40
CA MET A 13 20.21 0.28 7.28
C MET A 13 19.03 1.20 7.03
N LYS A 14 18.78 1.53 5.76
CA LYS A 14 17.64 2.35 5.35
C LYS A 14 16.35 1.52 5.39
N GLY A 15 15.40 1.88 6.25
CA GLY A 15 14.08 1.24 6.31
C GLY A 15 13.19 1.68 5.15
N LEU A 16 12.70 0.73 4.35
CA LEU A 16 11.72 0.95 3.28
C LEU A 16 10.55 -0.04 3.42
N ILE A 17 9.39 0.38 2.93
CA ILE A 17 8.21 -0.46 2.83
C ILE A 17 8.11 -0.97 1.39
N LEU A 18 8.11 -2.27 1.18
CA LEU A 18 7.76 -2.86 -0.11
C LEU A 18 6.32 -3.37 -0.03
N CYS A 19 5.44 -2.73 -0.78
CA CYS A 19 4.00 -2.94 -0.77
C CYS A 19 3.55 -3.65 -2.04
N ALA A 20 2.97 -4.84 -1.90
CA ALA A 20 2.30 -5.52 -3.00
C ALA A 20 0.84 -5.08 -3.06
N ASP A 21 0.47 -4.40 -4.13
CA ASP A 21 -0.89 -3.94 -4.40
C ASP A 21 -1.77 -5.07 -4.95
N ASP A 22 -3.08 -4.87 -4.96
CA ASP A 22 -4.09 -5.70 -5.61
C ASP A 22 -4.25 -7.12 -5.02
N PHE A 23 -4.02 -7.33 -3.71
CA PHE A 23 -4.37 -8.62 -3.10
C PHE A 23 -5.87 -8.91 -3.29
N ALA A 24 -6.20 -10.14 -3.64
CA ALA A 24 -7.53 -10.62 -4.01
C ALA A 24 -8.04 -10.18 -5.40
N VAL A 25 -7.22 -9.52 -6.24
CA VAL A 25 -7.65 -9.18 -7.62
C VAL A 25 -7.88 -10.46 -8.45
N ASN A 26 -7.00 -11.46 -8.32
CA ASN A 26 -7.13 -12.79 -8.89
C ASN A 26 -6.37 -13.84 -8.05
N ALA A 27 -6.52 -15.12 -8.37
CA ALA A 27 -5.93 -16.21 -7.59
C ALA A 27 -4.40 -16.17 -7.61
N SER A 28 -3.82 -15.90 -8.77
CA SER A 28 -2.38 -15.89 -8.99
C SER A 28 -1.69 -14.75 -8.23
N ALA A 29 -2.32 -13.56 -8.19
CA ALA A 29 -1.84 -12.42 -7.41
C ALA A 29 -1.89 -12.73 -5.91
N SER A 30 -3.02 -13.20 -5.38
CA SER A 30 -3.15 -13.55 -3.95
C SER A 30 -2.11 -14.58 -3.51
N ALA A 31 -1.94 -15.66 -4.29
CA ALA A 31 -0.95 -16.70 -4.00
C ALA A 31 0.49 -16.17 -4.08
N GLY A 32 0.81 -15.35 -5.08
CA GLY A 32 2.12 -14.73 -5.26
C GLY A 32 2.48 -13.79 -4.12
N ILE A 33 1.57 -12.91 -3.76
CA ILE A 33 1.74 -11.95 -2.66
C ILE A 33 1.94 -12.69 -1.33
N ALA A 34 1.07 -13.66 -1.01
CA ALA A 34 1.20 -14.44 0.23
C ALA A 34 2.54 -15.18 0.30
N LYS A 35 3.01 -15.76 -0.82
CA LYS A 35 4.31 -16.44 -0.89
C LYS A 35 5.47 -15.47 -0.66
N LEU A 36 5.47 -14.31 -1.32
CA LEU A 36 6.51 -13.28 -1.11
C LEU A 36 6.52 -12.76 0.33
N ALA A 37 5.35 -12.56 0.93
CA ALA A 37 5.22 -12.16 2.33
C ALA A 37 5.78 -13.24 3.28
N ALA A 38 5.47 -14.51 3.05
CA ALA A 38 6.01 -15.63 3.83
C ALA A 38 7.54 -15.72 3.73
N MET A 39 8.11 -15.40 2.57
CA MET A 39 9.56 -15.34 2.33
C MET A 39 10.22 -14.07 2.91
N GLY A 40 9.47 -13.10 3.45
CA GLY A 40 9.99 -11.82 3.89
C GLY A 40 10.45 -10.90 2.75
N ARG A 41 9.88 -11.09 1.55
CA ARG A 41 10.23 -10.32 0.34
C ARG A 41 9.40 -9.05 0.18
N ILE A 42 8.30 -8.93 0.90
CA ILE A 42 7.47 -7.74 1.00
C ILE A 42 7.15 -7.48 2.47
N SER A 43 6.83 -6.25 2.81
CA SER A 43 6.49 -5.84 4.18
C SER A 43 5.09 -5.26 4.31
N ALA A 44 4.38 -5.10 3.19
CA ALA A 44 2.98 -4.65 3.16
C ALA A 44 2.23 -5.22 1.95
N THR A 45 0.91 -5.31 2.07
CA THR A 45 0.01 -5.59 0.93
C THR A 45 -1.31 -4.85 1.11
N SER A 46 -1.90 -4.37 0.03
CA SER A 46 -3.22 -3.74 0.02
C SER A 46 -4.27 -4.58 -0.70
N VAL A 47 -5.46 -4.63 -0.12
CA VAL A 47 -6.52 -5.59 -0.42
C VAL A 47 -7.64 -4.96 -1.22
N MET A 48 -8.04 -5.58 -2.32
CA MET A 48 -9.25 -5.29 -3.09
C MET A 48 -10.48 -5.84 -2.34
N ALA A 49 -10.96 -5.09 -1.31
CA ALA A 49 -11.98 -5.58 -0.38
C ALA A 49 -13.36 -5.85 -1.03
N LEU A 50 -13.64 -5.25 -2.20
CA LEU A 50 -14.86 -5.52 -2.98
C LEU A 50 -14.74 -6.73 -3.90
N SER A 51 -13.56 -7.34 -4.01
CA SER A 51 -13.38 -8.56 -4.79
C SER A 51 -14.18 -9.72 -4.17
N PRO A 52 -14.89 -10.52 -4.98
CA PRO A 52 -15.55 -11.73 -4.51
C PRO A 52 -14.56 -12.78 -3.97
N ARG A 53 -13.27 -12.62 -4.24
CA ARG A 53 -12.21 -13.49 -3.73
C ARG A 53 -11.79 -13.17 -2.31
N TRP A 54 -11.98 -11.92 -1.85
CA TRP A 54 -11.48 -11.48 -0.55
C TRP A 54 -11.93 -12.40 0.61
N PRO A 55 -13.21 -12.82 0.71
CA PRO A 55 -13.65 -13.74 1.78
C PRO A 55 -12.90 -15.08 1.81
N GLN A 56 -12.44 -15.57 0.66
CA GLN A 56 -11.68 -16.81 0.55
C GLN A 56 -10.18 -16.58 0.74
N ASP A 57 -9.63 -15.56 0.07
CA ASP A 57 -8.20 -15.33 -0.02
C ASP A 57 -7.61 -14.79 1.31
N VAL A 58 -8.43 -14.19 2.18
CA VAL A 58 -8.00 -13.69 3.50
C VAL A 58 -7.29 -14.77 4.34
N ALA A 59 -7.63 -16.04 4.16
CA ALA A 59 -7.01 -17.16 4.84
C ALA A 59 -5.49 -17.25 4.58
N LEU A 60 -5.03 -16.83 3.38
CA LEU A 60 -3.62 -16.82 3.00
C LEU A 60 -2.78 -15.81 3.82
N LEU A 61 -3.42 -14.78 4.37
CA LEU A 61 -2.76 -13.74 5.17
C LEU A 61 -2.81 -13.98 6.68
N GLN A 62 -3.62 -14.92 7.17
CA GLN A 62 -3.82 -15.10 8.63
C GLN A 62 -2.52 -15.42 9.37
N SER A 63 -1.66 -16.28 8.83
CA SER A 63 -0.36 -16.63 9.42
C SER A 63 0.69 -15.52 9.33
N LEU A 64 0.38 -14.45 8.60
CA LEU A 64 1.26 -13.30 8.35
C LEU A 64 0.91 -12.09 9.21
N ARG A 65 -0.15 -12.19 10.05
CA ARG A 65 -0.53 -11.11 10.98
C ARG A 65 0.65 -10.69 11.85
N GLY A 66 0.86 -9.36 11.92
CA GLY A 66 1.99 -8.78 12.65
C GLY A 66 3.35 -8.93 11.98
N ARG A 67 3.47 -9.67 10.88
CA ARG A 67 4.71 -9.81 10.10
C ARG A 67 4.78 -8.84 8.94
N ILE A 68 3.64 -8.52 8.33
CA ILE A 68 3.47 -7.50 7.29
C ILE A 68 2.32 -6.57 7.67
N ASP A 69 2.26 -5.41 7.05
CA ASP A 69 1.08 -4.55 7.10
C ASP A 69 0.05 -5.00 6.07
N VAL A 70 -1.23 -5.04 6.48
CA VAL A 70 -2.35 -5.35 5.60
C VAL A 70 -3.28 -4.15 5.53
N GLY A 71 -3.32 -3.50 4.37
CA GLY A 71 -4.07 -2.28 4.11
C GLY A 71 -5.30 -2.47 3.25
N LEU A 72 -6.16 -1.45 3.23
CA LEU A 72 -7.28 -1.37 2.31
C LEU A 72 -6.86 -0.66 1.03
N HIS A 73 -7.03 -1.32 -0.12
CA HIS A 73 -6.85 -0.75 -1.46
C HIS A 73 -8.18 -0.16 -1.93
N LEU A 74 -8.40 1.14 -1.69
CA LEU A 74 -9.64 1.81 -2.08
C LEU A 74 -9.84 1.74 -3.59
N ASP A 75 -11.05 1.38 -3.99
CA ASP A 75 -11.36 1.08 -5.36
C ASP A 75 -12.52 1.92 -5.90
N TRP A 76 -12.29 2.54 -7.05
CA TRP A 76 -13.26 3.26 -7.88
C TRP A 76 -13.14 2.92 -9.35
N THR A 77 -12.14 2.13 -9.76
CA THR A 77 -11.77 2.00 -11.17
C THR A 77 -11.61 0.57 -11.67
N SER A 78 -11.75 -0.42 -10.79
CA SER A 78 -11.76 -1.83 -11.20
C SER A 78 -13.16 -2.31 -11.59
N ASP A 79 -13.23 -3.50 -12.17
CA ASP A 79 -14.49 -4.19 -12.45
C ASP A 79 -15.30 -4.49 -11.19
N PHE A 80 -14.65 -4.64 -10.02
CA PHE A 80 -15.34 -4.81 -8.74
C PHE A 80 -16.08 -3.54 -8.33
N ALA A 81 -15.50 -2.38 -8.54
CA ALA A 81 -16.15 -1.10 -8.31
C ALA A 81 -17.31 -0.87 -9.29
N LEU A 82 -17.15 -1.27 -10.56
CA LEU A 82 -18.23 -1.24 -11.56
C LEU A 82 -19.38 -2.16 -11.13
N ALA A 83 -19.12 -3.40 -10.75
CA ALA A 83 -20.11 -4.35 -10.26
C ALA A 83 -20.81 -3.84 -8.97
N ALA A 84 -20.09 -3.09 -8.14
CA ALA A 84 -20.62 -2.48 -6.93
C ALA A 84 -21.40 -1.16 -7.17
N GLY A 85 -21.56 -0.73 -8.43
CA GLY A 85 -22.42 0.37 -8.86
C GLY A 85 -21.83 1.78 -8.67
N HIS A 86 -20.54 1.92 -8.37
CA HIS A 86 -19.88 3.24 -8.22
C HIS A 86 -18.63 3.39 -9.09
N GLY A 87 -18.25 2.34 -9.84
CA GLY A 87 -17.05 2.31 -10.64
C GLY A 87 -17.10 3.25 -11.85
N LEU A 88 -15.91 3.72 -12.24
CA LEU A 88 -15.65 4.55 -13.40
C LEU A 88 -14.37 4.07 -14.10
N SER A 89 -14.25 4.29 -15.41
CA SER A 89 -12.93 4.16 -16.03
C SER A 89 -11.95 5.17 -15.42
N LEU A 90 -10.65 4.84 -15.39
CA LEU A 90 -9.63 5.76 -14.85
C LEU A 90 -9.71 7.16 -15.47
N GLY A 91 -9.88 7.24 -16.81
CA GLY A 91 -10.01 8.52 -17.48
C GLY A 91 -11.26 9.33 -17.07
N ALA A 92 -12.38 8.65 -16.79
CA ALA A 92 -13.59 9.30 -16.28
C ALA A 92 -13.40 9.76 -14.82
N ALA A 93 -12.78 8.95 -13.99
CA ALA A 93 -12.48 9.29 -12.60
C ALA A 93 -11.52 10.49 -12.50
N MET A 94 -10.46 10.52 -13.33
CA MET A 94 -9.53 11.64 -13.42
C MET A 94 -10.21 12.94 -13.86
N ARG A 95 -11.04 12.88 -14.93
CA ARG A 95 -11.81 14.06 -15.38
C ARG A 95 -12.74 14.56 -14.29
N LYS A 96 -13.45 13.67 -13.61
CA LYS A 96 -14.34 14.03 -12.50
C LYS A 96 -13.55 14.71 -11.38
N ALA A 97 -12.39 14.18 -11.01
CA ALA A 97 -11.53 14.76 -9.98
C ALA A 97 -11.05 16.17 -10.34
N LEU A 98 -10.79 16.46 -11.63
CA LEU A 98 -10.34 17.76 -12.11
C LEU A 98 -11.48 18.79 -12.25
N LEU A 99 -12.71 18.36 -12.56
CA LEU A 99 -13.85 19.23 -12.88
C LEU A 99 -14.81 19.49 -11.70
N GLY A 100 -14.36 19.35 -10.47
CA GLY A 100 -15.17 19.60 -9.28
C GLY A 100 -15.11 18.49 -8.26
N GLY A 101 -14.56 17.33 -8.65
CA GLY A 101 -14.36 16.21 -7.77
C GLY A 101 -15.59 15.33 -7.55
N PHE A 102 -15.41 14.41 -6.63
CA PHE A 102 -16.48 13.53 -6.17
C PHE A 102 -17.26 14.22 -5.05
N ASP A 103 -18.54 13.98 -4.95
CA ASP A 103 -19.33 14.40 -3.79
C ASP A 103 -18.79 13.71 -2.53
N PRO A 104 -18.36 14.46 -1.51
CA PRO A 104 -17.72 13.87 -0.34
C PRO A 104 -18.66 12.96 0.48
N SER A 105 -19.98 13.26 0.49
CA SER A 105 -20.95 12.47 1.25
C SER A 105 -21.17 11.11 0.57
N ALA A 106 -21.33 11.10 -0.75
CA ALA A 106 -21.43 9.87 -1.52
C ALA A 106 -20.13 9.06 -1.46
N ALA A 107 -18.97 9.74 -1.58
CA ALA A 107 -17.68 9.08 -1.47
C ALA A 107 -17.48 8.45 -0.08
N ARG A 108 -17.93 9.09 0.99
CA ARG A 108 -17.88 8.55 2.34
C ARG A 108 -18.67 7.24 2.48
N VAL A 109 -19.87 7.16 1.93
CA VAL A 109 -20.67 5.93 1.95
C VAL A 109 -19.93 4.78 1.27
N ILE A 110 -19.28 5.06 0.14
CA ILE A 110 -18.49 4.07 -0.62
C ILE A 110 -17.27 3.62 0.19
N ILE A 111 -16.56 4.55 0.85
CA ILE A 111 -15.40 4.25 1.69
C ILE A 111 -15.80 3.38 2.89
N GLU A 112 -16.87 3.76 3.62
CA GLU A 112 -17.34 2.99 4.77
C GLU A 112 -17.73 1.57 4.36
N ARG A 113 -18.40 1.38 3.21
CA ARG A 113 -18.70 0.06 2.67
C ARG A 113 -17.44 -0.78 2.40
N GLN A 114 -16.37 -0.17 1.88
CA GLN A 114 -15.12 -0.88 1.62
C GLN A 114 -14.38 -1.20 2.93
N LEU A 115 -14.41 -0.31 3.91
CA LEU A 115 -13.89 -0.57 5.26
C LEU A 115 -14.66 -1.70 5.94
N ASP A 116 -15.99 -1.71 5.83
CA ASP A 116 -16.81 -2.79 6.38
C ASP A 116 -16.51 -4.14 5.72
N ALA A 117 -16.37 -4.17 4.40
CA ALA A 117 -16.01 -5.38 3.66
C ALA A 117 -14.61 -5.90 4.06
N PHE A 118 -13.65 -4.99 4.24
CA PHE A 118 -12.30 -5.32 4.70
C PHE A 118 -12.35 -5.92 6.11
N GLU A 119 -12.94 -5.19 7.07
CA GLU A 119 -12.95 -5.59 8.48
C GLU A 119 -13.79 -6.83 8.74
N THR A 120 -14.86 -7.07 7.97
CA THR A 120 -15.69 -8.27 8.08
C THR A 120 -14.84 -9.54 7.90
N GLN A 121 -13.87 -9.52 7.02
CA GLN A 121 -13.01 -10.67 6.75
C GLN A 121 -11.71 -10.63 7.55
N TRP A 122 -11.07 -9.46 7.62
CA TRP A 122 -9.79 -9.31 8.33
C TRP A 122 -9.94 -9.30 9.85
N GLN A 123 -11.12 -8.96 10.38
CA GLN A 123 -11.43 -8.90 11.83
C GLN A 123 -10.54 -7.91 12.61
N ALA A 124 -10.02 -6.89 11.93
CA ALA A 124 -9.23 -5.80 12.50
C ALA A 124 -9.27 -4.58 11.56
N PRO A 125 -9.00 -3.36 12.06
CA PRO A 125 -8.74 -2.21 11.19
C PRO A 125 -7.62 -2.49 10.18
N PRO A 126 -7.62 -1.82 9.01
CA PRO A 126 -6.46 -1.85 8.14
C PRO A 126 -5.26 -1.16 8.81
N ASP A 127 -4.06 -1.69 8.58
CA ASP A 127 -2.81 -1.04 9.05
C ASP A 127 -2.59 0.29 8.31
N TYR A 128 -3.06 0.38 7.07
CA TYR A 128 -2.99 1.59 6.23
C TYR A 128 -4.08 1.60 5.17
N VAL A 129 -4.24 2.76 4.51
CA VAL A 129 -5.13 2.91 3.36
C VAL A 129 -4.38 3.55 2.20
N ASP A 130 -4.57 2.96 1.04
CA ASP A 130 -4.13 3.49 -0.25
C ASP A 130 -5.27 3.41 -1.28
N GLY A 131 -4.99 3.33 -2.57
CA GLY A 131 -6.08 3.21 -3.56
C GLY A 131 -5.60 2.75 -4.91
N HIS A 132 -6.41 1.90 -5.51
CA HIS A 132 -6.25 1.40 -6.86
C HIS A 132 -6.16 2.58 -7.82
N GLN A 133 -5.11 2.61 -8.64
CA GLN A 133 -4.83 3.74 -9.53
C GLN A 133 -4.77 5.11 -8.82
N HIS A 134 -4.40 5.10 -7.52
CA HIS A 134 -4.20 6.29 -6.69
C HIS A 134 -5.45 7.15 -6.45
N VAL A 135 -6.64 6.55 -6.49
CA VAL A 135 -7.93 7.25 -6.33
C VAL A 135 -8.10 7.91 -4.96
N GLN A 136 -7.40 7.43 -3.91
CA GLN A 136 -7.47 7.97 -2.55
C GLN A 136 -7.12 9.45 -2.44
N GLN A 137 -6.39 9.99 -3.42
CA GLN A 137 -5.98 11.41 -3.43
C GLN A 137 -6.86 12.31 -4.30
N PHE A 138 -7.87 11.77 -4.98
CA PHE A 138 -8.79 12.54 -5.83
C PHE A 138 -9.66 13.49 -5.00
N ALA A 139 -9.99 14.64 -5.58
CA ALA A 139 -10.85 15.65 -4.95
C ALA A 139 -12.21 15.04 -4.58
N GLY A 140 -12.69 15.28 -3.36
CA GLY A 140 -13.87 14.69 -2.78
C GLY A 140 -13.59 13.35 -2.09
N ILE A 141 -12.86 12.43 -2.72
CA ILE A 141 -12.47 11.14 -2.12
C ILE A 141 -11.51 11.36 -0.94
N ARG A 142 -10.45 12.16 -1.12
CA ARG A 142 -9.46 12.41 -0.05
C ARG A 142 -10.07 13.06 1.20
N GLN A 143 -11.03 13.99 1.03
CA GLN A 143 -11.72 14.60 2.14
C GLN A 143 -12.59 13.58 2.89
N ALA A 144 -13.38 12.82 2.14
CA ALA A 144 -14.23 11.77 2.67
C ALA A 144 -13.42 10.67 3.39
N LEU A 145 -12.25 10.30 2.82
CA LEU A 145 -11.36 9.32 3.41
C LEU A 145 -10.86 9.75 4.79
N VAL A 146 -10.26 10.94 4.88
CA VAL A 146 -9.74 11.44 6.16
C VAL A 146 -10.86 11.55 7.20
N GLN A 147 -12.04 12.03 6.81
CA GLN A 147 -13.20 12.09 7.70
C GLN A 147 -13.70 10.71 8.14
N ALA A 148 -13.80 9.73 7.22
CA ALA A 148 -14.22 8.38 7.54
C ALA A 148 -13.26 7.71 8.54
N LEU A 149 -11.96 7.77 8.27
CA LEU A 149 -10.94 7.19 9.15
C LEU A 149 -10.89 7.88 10.51
N SER A 150 -10.95 9.22 10.57
CA SER A 150 -11.00 9.97 11.82
C SER A 150 -12.22 9.62 12.66
N SER A 151 -13.40 9.49 12.02
CA SER A 151 -14.64 9.13 12.71
C SER A 151 -14.63 7.69 13.21
N ARG A 152 -14.00 6.77 12.46
CA ARG A 152 -14.01 5.33 12.75
C ARG A 152 -12.94 4.92 13.74
N TYR A 153 -11.74 5.50 13.66
CA TYR A 153 -10.56 5.07 14.44
C TYR A 153 -9.96 6.16 15.33
N GLY A 154 -10.42 7.41 15.23
CA GLY A 154 -9.92 8.52 16.05
C GLY A 154 -10.20 8.32 17.55
N SER A 155 -9.36 8.89 18.40
CA SER A 155 -9.39 8.72 19.87
C SER A 155 -10.68 9.17 20.58
N GLY A 156 -11.58 9.89 19.85
CA GLY A 156 -12.88 10.36 20.32
C GLY A 156 -14.07 9.55 19.79
N SER A 157 -13.85 8.55 18.97
CA SER A 157 -14.95 7.75 18.40
C SER A 157 -15.56 6.84 19.46
N GLY A 158 -16.71 7.23 19.99
CA GLY A 158 -17.50 6.45 20.96
C GLY A 158 -18.09 5.15 20.41
N HIS A 159 -17.60 4.65 19.27
CA HIS A 159 -17.94 3.34 18.73
C HIS A 159 -17.15 2.23 19.40
N ARG A 160 -17.25 2.18 20.74
CA ARG A 160 -16.97 0.98 21.52
C ARG A 160 -17.95 -0.08 21.04
N ARG A 161 -17.53 -0.99 20.14
CA ARG A 161 -18.27 -2.23 19.89
C ARG A 161 -18.50 -2.93 21.25
N LYS A 162 -19.75 -2.85 21.71
CA LYS A 162 -20.25 -3.65 22.85
C LYS A 162 -20.36 -5.11 22.43
N ASN A 163 -19.26 -5.80 22.21
CA ASN A 163 -19.18 -7.26 22.18
C ASN A 163 -17.74 -7.68 21.99
N ARG A 164 -16.98 -7.67 23.09
CA ARG A 164 -15.84 -8.56 23.27
C ARG A 164 -15.58 -8.72 24.77
N SER A 165 -16.14 -9.78 25.31
CA SER A 165 -15.60 -10.47 26.47
C SER A 165 -14.34 -11.21 25.98
N ASP A 166 -13.20 -10.58 26.06
CA ASP A 166 -11.87 -11.20 26.03
C ASP A 166 -10.94 -10.31 26.85
N GLU A 167 -10.91 -10.58 28.12
CA GLU A 167 -9.81 -10.25 29.00
C GLU A 167 -8.67 -11.22 28.66
N GLY A 168 -7.61 -10.71 28.05
CA GLY A 168 -6.36 -11.44 27.89
C GLY A 168 -5.71 -11.24 26.52
N GLN A 169 -4.87 -10.29 26.43
CA GLN A 169 -3.59 -10.14 25.73
C GLN A 169 -3.40 -8.71 25.21
N ASP A 170 -2.35 -8.07 25.73
CA ASP A 170 -1.76 -6.80 25.35
C ASP A 170 -2.71 -5.72 24.82
N GLY A 171 -3.06 -4.78 25.67
CA GLY A 171 -3.90 -3.62 25.38
C GLY A 171 -3.27 -2.60 24.43
N LEU A 172 -2.87 -3.00 23.22
CA LEU A 172 -2.57 -2.04 22.16
C LEU A 172 -3.89 -1.41 21.70
N LYS A 173 -4.07 -0.11 21.98
CA LYS A 173 -5.12 0.70 21.35
C LYS A 173 -5.02 0.52 19.84
N PRO A 174 -6.14 0.36 19.10
CA PRO A 174 -6.10 0.33 17.65
C PRO A 174 -5.40 1.61 17.16
N SER A 175 -4.23 1.46 16.54
CA SER A 175 -3.51 2.58 15.97
C SER A 175 -4.27 3.09 14.75
N MET A 176 -4.28 4.41 14.56
CA MET A 176 -4.80 5.03 13.34
C MET A 176 -4.08 4.44 12.12
N PRO A 177 -4.80 4.04 11.06
CA PRO A 177 -4.17 3.62 9.82
C PRO A 177 -3.28 4.74 9.28
N TYR A 178 -2.08 4.40 8.76
CA TYR A 178 -1.32 5.38 8.01
C TYR A 178 -1.83 5.50 6.56
N LEU A 179 -1.49 6.58 5.87
CA LEU A 179 -1.93 6.84 4.50
C LEU A 179 -0.77 6.75 3.51
N ARG A 180 -0.99 6.05 2.38
CA ARG A 180 -0.10 6.12 1.23
C ARG A 180 -0.38 7.39 0.45
N ILE A 181 0.57 8.32 0.46
CA ILE A 181 0.53 9.55 -0.32
C ILE A 181 1.39 9.33 -1.57
N SER A 182 0.81 9.50 -2.77
CA SER A 182 1.49 9.22 -4.03
C SER A 182 2.39 10.38 -4.45
N ARG A 183 3.32 10.77 -3.55
CA ARG A 183 4.33 11.80 -3.81
C ARG A 183 5.63 11.14 -4.27
N ALA A 184 6.13 11.57 -5.42
CA ALA A 184 7.44 11.14 -5.89
C ALA A 184 8.57 11.78 -5.06
N PRO A 185 9.72 11.09 -4.92
CA PRO A 185 10.89 11.68 -4.27
C PRO A 185 11.39 12.90 -5.04
N ALA A 186 11.93 13.88 -4.31
CA ALA A 186 12.45 15.10 -4.91
C ALA A 186 13.59 14.77 -5.90
N GLY A 187 13.52 15.33 -7.12
CA GLY A 187 14.56 15.21 -8.14
C GLY A 187 14.55 13.92 -8.98
N ALA A 188 13.77 12.89 -8.62
CA ALA A 188 13.77 11.57 -9.27
C ALA A 188 12.45 11.20 -9.95
N ALA A 189 11.52 12.14 -10.11
CA ALA A 189 10.20 11.86 -10.65
C ALA A 189 10.18 11.82 -12.17
N ASP A 190 9.79 10.69 -12.75
CA ASP A 190 9.39 10.59 -14.13
C ASP A 190 8.07 11.35 -14.40
N PHE A 191 7.71 11.50 -15.69
CA PHE A 191 6.50 12.22 -16.09
C PHE A 191 5.22 11.61 -15.49
N LYS A 192 5.09 10.27 -15.45
CA LYS A 192 3.93 9.56 -14.93
C LYS A 192 3.77 9.81 -13.42
N SER A 193 4.85 9.70 -12.66
CA SER A 193 4.88 10.00 -11.22
C SER A 193 4.49 11.45 -10.91
N ARG A 194 4.92 12.40 -11.74
CA ARG A 194 4.54 13.82 -11.61
C ARG A 194 3.05 14.05 -11.87
N VAL A 195 2.49 13.40 -12.90
CA VAL A 195 1.04 13.48 -13.19
C VAL A 195 0.23 12.91 -12.03
N ILE A 196 0.62 11.74 -11.52
CA ILE A 196 -0.05 11.11 -10.37
C ILE A 196 0.01 12.03 -9.15
N ALA A 197 1.16 12.59 -8.82
CA ALA A 197 1.31 13.52 -7.70
C ALA A 197 0.42 14.76 -7.86
N ALA A 198 0.32 15.31 -9.09
CA ALA A 198 -0.50 16.48 -9.41
C ALA A 198 -2.02 16.22 -9.22
N MET A 199 -2.48 14.95 -9.25
CA MET A 199 -3.87 14.58 -9.01
C MET A 199 -4.32 14.75 -7.55
N GLY A 200 -3.45 15.24 -6.66
CA GLY A 200 -3.86 15.68 -5.33
C GLY A 200 -3.00 15.19 -4.16
N ALA A 201 -1.79 14.68 -4.40
CA ALA A 201 -0.91 14.19 -3.34
C ALA A 201 -0.65 15.25 -2.26
N ASN A 202 -0.28 16.48 -2.64
CA ASN A 202 -0.03 17.57 -1.69
C ASN A 202 -1.30 17.95 -0.91
N ALA A 203 -2.47 17.90 -1.55
CA ALA A 203 -3.72 18.21 -0.88
C ALA A 203 -4.12 17.10 0.11
N LEU A 204 -3.91 15.82 -0.24
CA LEU A 204 -4.12 14.72 0.70
C LEU A 204 -3.14 14.82 1.87
N GLU A 205 -1.85 15.09 1.61
CA GLU A 205 -0.84 15.24 2.66
C GLU A 205 -1.24 16.31 3.68
N LYS A 206 -1.67 17.47 3.19
CA LYS A 206 -2.08 18.56 4.06
C LYS A 206 -3.26 18.18 4.97
N ILE A 207 -4.36 17.68 4.40
CA ILE A 207 -5.54 17.31 5.19
C ILE A 207 -5.30 16.12 6.10
N ALA A 208 -4.40 15.20 5.71
CA ALA A 208 -3.98 14.08 6.54
C ALA A 208 -3.16 14.57 7.75
N ALA A 209 -2.21 15.48 7.53
CA ALA A 209 -1.40 16.08 8.60
C ALA A 209 -2.26 16.87 9.58
N ASP A 210 -3.21 17.68 9.08
CA ASP A 210 -4.15 18.44 9.92
C ASP A 210 -5.03 17.51 10.80
N ALA A 211 -5.26 16.26 10.36
CA ALA A 211 -5.99 15.25 11.09
C ALA A 211 -5.07 14.22 11.81
N TYR A 212 -3.79 14.52 11.97
CA TYR A 212 -2.78 13.70 12.67
C TYR A 212 -2.53 12.31 12.06
N PHE A 213 -2.81 12.13 10.78
CA PHE A 213 -2.40 10.92 10.09
C PHE A 213 -0.92 10.97 9.72
N THR A 214 -0.26 9.85 9.90
CA THR A 214 1.09 9.68 9.36
C THR A 214 1.02 9.21 7.91
N GLY A 215 2.00 9.64 7.11
CA GLY A 215 2.16 9.24 5.72
C GLY A 215 3.56 8.71 5.45
N ALA A 216 3.72 7.93 4.39
CA ALA A 216 5.03 7.55 3.89
C ALA A 216 5.78 8.76 3.32
N THR A 217 7.12 8.69 3.32
CA THR A 217 7.97 9.80 2.88
C THR A 217 7.82 10.08 1.39
N ALA A 218 7.77 9.03 0.56
CA ALA A 218 7.55 9.10 -0.88
C ALA A 218 6.99 7.76 -1.40
N LEU A 219 6.49 7.77 -2.63
CA LEU A 219 6.06 6.59 -3.37
C LEU A 219 6.94 6.39 -4.60
N LEU A 220 7.47 5.18 -4.74
CA LEU A 220 8.22 4.69 -5.90
C LEU A 220 7.55 3.41 -6.43
N GLY A 221 8.09 2.83 -7.50
CA GLY A 221 7.52 1.62 -8.10
C GLY A 221 6.59 1.91 -9.27
N ILE A 222 6.40 3.16 -9.65
CA ILE A 222 5.57 3.56 -10.81
C ILE A 222 6.37 3.34 -12.09
N TYR A 223 5.84 2.53 -13.02
CA TYR A 223 6.41 2.29 -14.34
C TYR A 223 5.33 1.92 -15.37
N ASP A 224 5.71 1.56 -16.57
CA ASP A 224 4.81 1.32 -17.71
C ASP A 224 4.31 -0.12 -17.84
N PHE A 225 4.69 -1.01 -16.91
CA PHE A 225 4.39 -2.45 -16.91
C PHE A 225 4.90 -3.20 -18.16
N ALA A 226 5.93 -2.67 -18.81
CA ALA A 226 6.54 -3.28 -19.97
C ALA A 226 7.90 -3.91 -19.64
N GLY A 227 8.33 -4.86 -20.48
CA GLY A 227 9.61 -5.53 -20.41
C GLY A 227 9.61 -6.82 -19.61
N ASP A 228 10.81 -7.32 -19.34
CA ASP A 228 11.10 -8.59 -18.70
C ASP A 228 11.57 -8.42 -17.25
N GLN A 229 11.82 -9.54 -16.58
CA GLN A 229 12.37 -9.60 -15.23
C GLN A 229 13.68 -8.79 -15.08
N SER A 230 14.54 -8.80 -16.09
CA SER A 230 15.82 -8.07 -16.05
C SER A 230 15.60 -6.54 -16.07
N ARG A 231 14.62 -6.07 -16.85
CA ARG A 231 14.24 -4.65 -16.86
C ARG A 231 13.64 -4.24 -15.51
N TYR A 232 12.73 -5.05 -14.96
CA TYR A 232 12.14 -4.80 -13.65
C TYR A 232 13.22 -4.75 -12.56
N GLY A 233 14.20 -5.67 -12.61
CA GLY A 233 15.33 -5.69 -11.67
C GLY A 233 16.16 -4.40 -11.72
N ARG A 234 16.43 -3.87 -12.90
CA ARG A 234 17.13 -2.56 -13.04
C ARG A 234 16.32 -1.40 -12.46
N LEU A 235 15.01 -1.38 -12.69
CA LEU A 235 14.11 -0.38 -12.10
C LEU A 235 14.11 -0.47 -10.56
N MET A 236 13.97 -1.68 -10.03
CA MET A 236 13.97 -1.93 -8.57
C MET A 236 15.28 -1.47 -7.93
N GLN A 237 16.43 -1.78 -8.53
CA GLN A 237 17.74 -1.30 -8.04
C GLN A 237 17.81 0.24 -8.01
N GLY A 238 17.26 0.91 -9.03
CA GLY A 238 17.13 2.35 -9.05
C GLY A 238 16.26 2.88 -7.91
N TRP A 239 15.07 2.31 -7.72
CA TRP A 239 14.17 2.71 -6.63
C TRP A 239 14.78 2.47 -5.24
N LEU A 240 15.42 1.32 -5.04
CA LEU A 240 16.10 1.01 -3.77
C LEU A 240 17.21 2.01 -3.46
N ARG A 241 17.97 2.45 -4.46
CA ARG A 241 19.02 3.46 -4.30
C ARG A 241 18.45 4.84 -3.96
N ASP A 242 17.43 5.27 -4.73
CA ASP A 242 16.97 6.65 -4.76
C ASP A 242 15.86 6.94 -3.72
N ALA A 243 15.23 5.91 -3.15
CA ALA A 243 14.19 6.06 -2.14
C ALA A 243 14.74 6.64 -0.83
N PRO A 244 14.20 7.76 -0.32
CA PRO A 244 14.44 8.19 1.06
C PRO A 244 13.95 7.15 2.08
N ALA A 245 14.54 7.14 3.28
CA ALA A 245 14.05 6.26 4.37
C ALA A 245 12.56 6.54 4.67
N GLY A 246 11.81 5.49 4.95
CA GLY A 246 10.37 5.56 5.20
C GLY A 246 9.51 5.71 3.95
N SER A 247 10.07 5.53 2.75
CA SER A 247 9.30 5.50 1.50
C SER A 247 8.64 4.13 1.28
N ILE A 248 7.58 4.14 0.47
CA ILE A 248 6.95 2.95 -0.07
C ILE A 248 7.44 2.73 -1.50
N ILE A 249 7.81 1.49 -1.81
CA ILE A 249 7.94 1.00 -3.20
C ILE A 249 6.74 0.09 -3.43
N MET A 250 5.89 0.42 -4.40
CA MET A 250 4.77 -0.44 -4.77
C MET A 250 5.18 -1.46 -5.83
N CYS A 251 4.55 -2.63 -5.82
CA CYS A 251 4.67 -3.68 -6.82
C CYS A 251 3.34 -4.42 -6.97
N HIS A 252 3.20 -5.23 -8.04
CA HIS A 252 1.95 -5.92 -8.36
C HIS A 252 2.20 -7.41 -8.71
N PRO A 253 2.88 -8.18 -7.85
CA PRO A 253 3.33 -9.52 -8.22
C PRO A 253 2.19 -10.53 -8.30
N ALA A 254 2.29 -11.48 -9.25
CA ALA A 254 1.46 -12.68 -9.34
C ALA A 254 2.31 -13.89 -9.73
N GLN A 255 1.94 -15.11 -9.29
CA GLN A 255 2.69 -16.32 -9.61
C GLN A 255 2.71 -16.65 -11.10
N ALA A 256 1.66 -16.27 -11.82
CA ALA A 256 1.53 -16.44 -13.25
C ALA A 256 0.70 -15.31 -13.85
N ALA A 257 0.84 -15.08 -15.15
CA ALA A 257 -0.01 -14.16 -15.89
C ALA A 257 -1.41 -14.78 -16.08
N GLU A 258 -2.44 -14.07 -15.64
CA GLU A 258 -3.82 -14.42 -15.93
C GLU A 258 -4.24 -13.81 -17.29
N PRO A 259 -5.00 -14.55 -18.13
CA PRO A 259 -5.31 -14.12 -19.49
C PRO A 259 -6.06 -12.78 -19.57
N ASP A 260 -6.94 -12.51 -18.61
CA ASP A 260 -7.79 -11.32 -18.57
C ASP A 260 -7.17 -10.16 -17.77
N ASP A 261 -5.95 -10.33 -17.26
CA ASP A 261 -5.24 -9.29 -16.50
C ASP A 261 -4.32 -8.49 -17.44
N VAL A 262 -4.67 -7.23 -17.69
CA VAL A 262 -3.94 -6.36 -18.63
C VAL A 262 -2.47 -6.14 -18.25
N ILE A 263 -2.10 -6.36 -16.99
CA ILE A 263 -0.72 -6.30 -16.51
C ILE A 263 -0.20 -7.67 -16.06
N GLY A 264 -0.91 -8.75 -16.40
CA GLY A 264 -0.61 -10.10 -15.93
C GLY A 264 0.82 -10.56 -16.21
N VAL A 265 1.35 -10.25 -17.41
CA VAL A 265 2.76 -10.56 -17.76
C VAL A 265 3.72 -9.81 -16.82
N ALA A 266 3.52 -8.51 -16.62
CA ALA A 266 4.36 -7.73 -15.73
C ALA A 266 4.30 -8.24 -14.29
N ARG A 267 3.13 -8.66 -13.81
CA ARG A 267 2.98 -9.27 -12.48
C ARG A 267 3.82 -10.53 -12.30
N ALA A 268 3.87 -11.38 -13.32
CA ALA A 268 4.68 -12.59 -13.30
C ALA A 268 6.18 -12.28 -13.28
N GLU A 269 6.62 -11.30 -14.05
CA GLU A 269 8.00 -10.83 -14.06
C GLU A 269 8.43 -10.18 -12.73
N GLU A 270 7.56 -9.39 -12.12
CA GLU A 270 7.76 -8.85 -10.78
C GLU A 270 7.91 -9.96 -9.74
N PHE A 271 7.02 -10.96 -9.75
CA PHE A 271 7.08 -12.08 -8.84
C PHE A 271 8.38 -12.89 -9.04
N ALA A 272 8.76 -13.18 -10.28
CA ALA A 272 9.98 -13.92 -10.59
C ALA A 272 11.22 -13.20 -10.04
N TYR A 273 11.32 -11.88 -10.23
CA TYR A 273 12.42 -11.09 -9.69
C TYR A 273 12.41 -11.07 -8.15
N LEU A 274 11.28 -10.71 -7.52
CA LEU A 274 11.15 -10.55 -6.08
C LEU A 274 11.39 -11.86 -5.31
N SER A 275 10.99 -13.00 -5.89
CA SER A 275 11.22 -14.33 -5.29
C SER A 275 12.67 -14.83 -5.48
N GLY A 276 13.40 -14.29 -6.43
CA GLY A 276 14.75 -14.70 -6.80
C GLY A 276 15.84 -14.20 -5.85
N PRO A 277 17.07 -14.70 -6.02
CA PRO A 277 18.23 -14.28 -5.21
C PRO A 277 18.68 -12.85 -5.50
N ASP A 278 18.49 -12.36 -6.73
CA ASP A 278 18.95 -11.04 -7.18
C ASP A 278 18.32 -9.91 -6.37
N PHE A 279 17.06 -10.07 -5.97
CA PHE A 279 16.40 -9.10 -5.10
C PHE A 279 17.04 -9.01 -3.71
N SER A 280 17.42 -10.14 -3.12
CA SER A 280 18.13 -10.11 -1.82
C SER A 280 19.48 -9.41 -1.93
N GLN A 281 20.19 -9.65 -3.03
CA GLN A 281 21.47 -8.99 -3.30
C GLN A 281 21.27 -7.48 -3.51
N ALA A 282 20.22 -7.09 -4.23
CA ALA A 282 19.89 -5.68 -4.45
C ALA A 282 19.56 -4.94 -3.14
N LEU A 283 18.81 -5.57 -2.22
CA LEU A 283 18.55 -5.01 -0.89
C LEU A 283 19.86 -4.82 -0.09
N ALA A 284 20.72 -5.84 -0.07
CA ALA A 284 21.99 -5.79 0.62
C ALA A 284 22.91 -4.69 0.05
N HIS A 285 23.06 -4.61 -1.28
CA HIS A 285 23.87 -3.60 -1.95
C HIS A 285 23.36 -2.18 -1.70
N ALA A 286 22.04 -2.00 -1.61
CA ALA A 286 21.42 -0.69 -1.34
C ALA A 286 21.43 -0.32 0.17
N GLY A 287 21.87 -1.22 1.06
CA GLY A 287 21.79 -1.03 2.51
C GLY A 287 20.36 -0.86 3.00
N VAL A 288 19.41 -1.61 2.41
CA VAL A 288 17.96 -1.50 2.66
C VAL A 288 17.49 -2.66 3.51
N GLN A 289 16.67 -2.33 4.52
CA GLN A 289 15.87 -3.29 5.29
C GLN A 289 14.39 -3.04 5.00
N LEU A 290 13.65 -4.09 4.69
CA LEU A 290 12.19 -4.02 4.59
C LEU A 290 11.59 -3.94 5.98
N VAL A 291 10.74 -2.93 6.20
CA VAL A 291 10.10 -2.66 7.48
C VAL A 291 8.60 -2.46 7.30
N ARG A 292 7.82 -2.68 8.35
CA ARG A 292 6.39 -2.35 8.39
C ARG A 292 6.22 -0.84 8.53
N GLY A 293 5.24 -0.26 7.85
CA GLY A 293 4.94 1.17 7.93
C GLY A 293 4.40 1.58 9.31
N VAL A 294 3.65 0.69 9.99
CA VAL A 294 3.19 0.94 11.37
C VAL A 294 4.35 1.14 12.34
N ALA A 295 5.49 0.47 12.15
CA ALA A 295 6.67 0.67 12.97
C ALA A 295 7.30 2.06 12.75
N LEU A 296 7.28 2.57 11.51
CA LEU A 296 7.77 3.92 11.17
C LEU A 296 6.81 5.01 11.69
N ALA A 297 5.51 4.76 11.65
CA ALA A 297 4.49 5.66 12.19
C ALA A 297 4.63 5.82 13.71
N GLY A 298 4.88 4.73 14.43
CA GLY A 298 5.13 4.74 15.87
C GLY A 298 6.36 5.54 16.31
N LEU A 299 7.42 5.54 15.48
CA LEU A 299 8.65 6.32 15.77
C LEU A 299 8.47 7.84 15.58
N ARG A 300 7.54 8.26 14.70
CA ARG A 300 7.24 9.68 14.46
C ARG A 300 6.25 10.27 15.45
N SER A 301 5.56 9.45 16.21
CA SER A 301 4.53 9.84 17.18
C SER A 301 5.07 10.03 18.59
N GLN A 302 6.38 9.86 18.83
CA GLN A 302 7.02 10.17 20.10
C GLN A 302 7.51 11.63 20.05
N PRO A 303 7.04 12.52 20.96
CA PRO A 303 7.44 13.91 21.03
C PRO A 303 8.90 14.11 21.42
#